data_27f36cb63c4f1e8b815462fde5494155
#
_entry.id   27f36cb63c4f1e8b815462fde5494155
#
_cell.length_a   1.000
_cell.length_b   1.000
_cell.length_c   1.000
_cell.angle_alpha   90.00
_cell.angle_beta   90.00
_cell.angle_gamma   90.00
#
_symmetry.space_group_name_H-M   'P 1'
#
loop_
_entity.id
_entity.type
_entity.pdbx_description
1 polymer ?
#
loop_
_entity_poly.entity_id
_entity_poly.type
_entity_poly.pdbx_seq_one_letter_code
_entity_poly.pdbx_strand_id
1 'polypeptide(L)'
;MITLITITICALAFAAYVYLSHNKIAERKAEAMLAKWKVKEEKAIREDAYSRSRAVSFGKTIEHYVPFMENFPVNPKDVQFFGKPIDYVAFSNRGSKQKCAVHFIEVKSGNSQLNNHQRNIKDAILKGRVHWHEH
;
A
#
# COMPACT_ATOMS: atom_id res chain seq x y z
N MET A 1 23.32 -50.51 -53.94
CA MET A 1 23.43 -50.59 -52.48
C MET A 1 24.04 -49.37 -51.83
N ILE A 2 25.20 -48.92 -52.28
CA ILE A 2 25.89 -47.72 -51.72
C ILE A 2 25.04 -46.44 -51.85
N THR A 3 24.42 -46.21 -53.02
CA THR A 3 23.56 -45.01 -53.26
C THR A 3 22.33 -44.93 -52.34
N LEU A 4 21.74 -46.05 -51.96
CA LEU A 4 20.63 -46.10 -51.07
C LEU A 4 21.04 -45.74 -49.62
N ILE A 5 22.20 -46.18 -49.20
CA ILE A 5 22.77 -45.91 -47.90
C ILE A 5 23.13 -44.41 -47.77
N THR A 6 23.65 -43.79 -48.82
CA THR A 6 24.00 -42.34 -48.79
C THR A 6 22.72 -41.47 -48.73
N ILE A 7 21.66 -41.82 -49.43
CA ILE A 7 20.39 -41.11 -49.40
C ILE A 7 19.76 -41.18 -48.00
N THR A 8 19.80 -42.38 -47.36
CA THR A 8 19.24 -42.50 -46.01
C THR A 8 20.02 -41.70 -44.97
N ILE A 9 21.34 -41.68 -45.05
CA ILE A 9 22.19 -40.85 -44.15
C ILE A 9 21.91 -39.35 -44.34
N CYS A 10 21.78 -38.89 -45.60
CA CYS A 10 21.47 -37.49 -45.87
C CYS A 10 20.07 -37.10 -45.36
N ALA A 11 19.08 -37.98 -45.50
CA ALA A 11 17.73 -37.76 -45.00
C ALA A 11 17.69 -37.68 -43.47
N LEU A 12 18.42 -38.55 -42.76
CA LEU A 12 18.53 -38.50 -41.30
C LEU A 12 19.28 -37.25 -40.79
N ALA A 13 20.37 -36.85 -41.47
CA ALA A 13 21.08 -35.63 -41.15
C ALA A 13 20.22 -34.37 -41.34
N PHE A 14 19.43 -34.35 -42.42
CA PHE A 14 18.48 -33.26 -42.68
C PHE A 14 17.37 -33.21 -41.64
N ALA A 15 16.79 -34.35 -41.26
CA ALA A 15 15.77 -34.43 -40.22
C ALA A 15 16.32 -33.95 -38.85
N ALA A 16 17.53 -34.39 -38.48
CA ALA A 16 18.21 -33.94 -37.29
C ALA A 16 18.46 -32.43 -37.30
N TYR A 17 18.91 -31.89 -38.44
CA TYR A 17 19.11 -30.44 -38.58
C TYR A 17 17.80 -29.65 -38.40
N VAL A 18 16.72 -30.09 -39.04
CA VAL A 18 15.39 -29.47 -38.91
C VAL A 18 14.93 -29.52 -37.45
N TYR A 19 15.05 -30.66 -36.80
CA TYR A 19 14.65 -30.84 -35.41
C TYR A 19 15.44 -29.89 -34.45
N LEU A 20 16.76 -29.82 -34.58
CA LEU A 20 17.60 -28.95 -33.79
C LEU A 20 17.32 -27.46 -34.05
N SER A 21 17.04 -27.09 -35.31
CA SER A 21 16.71 -25.71 -35.65
C SER A 21 15.35 -25.28 -35.07
N HIS A 22 14.36 -26.15 -35.09
CA HIS A 22 13.06 -25.91 -34.46
C HIS A 22 13.16 -25.72 -32.97
N ASN A 23 13.94 -26.56 -32.29
CA ASN A 23 14.14 -26.44 -30.83
C ASN A 23 14.79 -25.11 -30.48
N LYS A 24 15.84 -24.67 -31.17
CA LYS A 24 16.48 -23.37 -30.95
C LYS A 24 15.51 -22.19 -31.17
N ILE A 25 14.62 -22.28 -32.15
CA ILE A 25 13.61 -21.24 -32.39
C ILE A 25 12.57 -21.22 -31.26
N ALA A 26 12.15 -22.38 -30.77
CA ALA A 26 11.21 -22.49 -29.67
C ALA A 26 11.80 -21.92 -28.36
N GLU A 27 13.06 -22.26 -28.05
CA GLU A 27 13.78 -21.71 -26.88
C GLU A 27 13.88 -20.18 -26.93
N ARG A 28 14.31 -19.62 -28.06
CA ARG A 28 14.40 -18.16 -28.24
C ARG A 28 13.04 -17.46 -28.08
N LYS A 29 11.96 -18.07 -28.58
CA LYS A 29 10.61 -17.54 -28.40
C LYS A 29 10.18 -17.59 -26.93
N ALA A 30 10.47 -18.68 -26.24
CA ALA A 30 10.16 -18.83 -24.81
C ALA A 30 10.93 -17.80 -23.96
N GLU A 31 12.23 -17.61 -24.22
CA GLU A 31 13.05 -16.59 -23.55
C GLU A 31 12.53 -15.17 -23.79
N ALA A 32 12.17 -14.86 -25.04
CA ALA A 32 11.61 -13.55 -25.39
C ALA A 32 10.24 -13.30 -24.73
N MET A 33 9.40 -14.31 -24.62
CA MET A 33 8.13 -14.23 -23.89
C MET A 33 8.36 -14.02 -22.39
N LEU A 34 9.27 -14.78 -21.80
CA LEU A 34 9.62 -14.66 -20.39
C LEU A 34 10.20 -13.28 -20.06
N ALA A 35 11.06 -12.74 -20.92
CA ALA A 35 11.61 -11.40 -20.76
C ALA A 35 10.51 -10.33 -20.81
N LYS A 36 9.59 -10.41 -21.77
CA LYS A 36 8.46 -9.50 -21.87
C LYS A 36 7.53 -9.60 -20.65
N TRP A 37 7.26 -10.80 -20.18
CA TRP A 37 6.44 -11.02 -18.99
C TRP A 37 7.09 -10.43 -17.73
N LYS A 38 8.39 -10.68 -17.52
CA LYS A 38 9.15 -10.09 -16.40
C LYS A 38 9.07 -8.58 -16.37
N VAL A 39 9.29 -7.90 -17.50
CA VAL A 39 9.21 -6.43 -17.60
C VAL A 39 7.81 -5.92 -17.28
N LYS A 40 6.78 -6.59 -17.77
CA LYS A 40 5.38 -6.22 -17.49
C LYS A 40 5.03 -6.38 -16.02
N GLU A 41 5.44 -7.48 -15.40
CA GLU A 41 5.18 -7.77 -13.98
C GLU A 41 5.92 -6.80 -13.07
N GLU A 42 7.20 -6.54 -13.35
CA GLU A 42 7.99 -5.57 -12.59
C GLU A 42 7.37 -4.17 -12.65
N LYS A 43 6.88 -3.75 -13.82
CA LYS A 43 6.18 -2.47 -13.97
C LYS A 43 4.91 -2.41 -13.12
N ALA A 44 4.09 -3.46 -13.15
CA ALA A 44 2.85 -3.53 -12.37
C ALA A 44 3.13 -3.47 -10.86
N ILE A 45 4.12 -4.22 -10.37
CA ILE A 45 4.54 -4.21 -8.97
C ILE A 45 5.03 -2.82 -8.56
N ARG A 46 5.82 -2.17 -9.41
CA ARG A 46 6.35 -0.81 -9.14
C ARG A 46 5.25 0.24 -9.08
N GLU A 47 4.29 0.19 -9.99
CA GLU A 47 3.13 1.10 -10.01
C GLU A 47 2.24 0.92 -8.79
N ASP A 48 1.99 -0.33 -8.37
CA ASP A 48 1.23 -0.63 -7.14
C ASP A 48 1.97 -0.12 -5.89
N ALA A 49 3.26 -0.38 -5.77
CA ALA A 49 4.07 0.12 -4.67
C ALA A 49 4.10 1.66 -4.61
N TYR A 50 4.21 2.32 -5.76
CA TYR A 50 4.18 3.78 -5.84
C TYR A 50 2.83 4.37 -5.43
N SER A 51 1.71 3.76 -5.89
CA SER A 51 0.36 4.22 -5.54
C SER A 51 0.08 4.08 -4.04
N ARG A 52 0.49 2.97 -3.43
CA ARG A 52 0.38 2.76 -1.98
C ARG A 52 1.21 3.76 -1.18
N SER A 53 2.45 4.01 -1.59
CA SER A 53 3.33 4.99 -0.95
C SER A 53 2.76 6.40 -1.02
N ARG A 54 2.21 6.79 -2.16
CA ARG A 54 1.53 8.10 -2.34
C ARG A 54 0.33 8.26 -1.43
N ALA A 55 -0.53 7.24 -1.34
CA ALA A 55 -1.70 7.27 -0.47
C ALA A 55 -1.33 7.43 1.00
N VAL A 56 -0.29 6.73 1.47
CA VAL A 56 0.21 6.85 2.85
C VAL A 56 0.82 8.23 3.11
N SER A 57 1.64 8.74 2.19
CA SER A 57 2.24 10.08 2.34
C SER A 57 1.19 11.18 2.34
N PHE A 58 0.19 11.09 1.47
CA PHE A 58 -0.91 12.04 1.40
C PHE A 58 -1.75 12.03 2.68
N GLY A 59 -2.06 10.85 3.23
CA GLY A 59 -2.77 10.71 4.50
C GLY A 59 -2.03 11.42 5.64
N LYS A 60 -0.74 11.17 5.81
CA LYS A 60 0.08 11.82 6.83
C LYS A 60 0.18 13.34 6.65
N THR A 61 0.25 13.83 5.43
CA THR A 61 0.30 15.27 5.16
C THR A 61 -1.02 15.93 5.53
N ILE A 62 -2.15 15.34 5.15
CA ILE A 62 -3.49 15.84 5.50
C ILE A 62 -3.67 15.92 7.01
N GLU A 63 -3.25 14.90 7.77
CA GLU A 63 -3.36 14.89 9.23
C GLU A 63 -2.84 16.18 9.89
N HIS A 64 -1.79 16.80 9.35
CA HIS A 64 -1.26 18.05 9.88
C HIS A 64 -2.09 19.31 9.54
N TYR A 65 -2.91 19.27 8.50
CA TYR A 65 -3.71 20.42 8.05
C TYR A 65 -5.17 20.36 8.48
N VAL A 66 -5.68 19.20 8.85
CA VAL A 66 -7.07 19.00 9.25
C VAL A 66 -7.55 19.95 10.36
N PRO A 67 -6.74 20.29 11.41
CA PRO A 67 -7.18 21.20 12.44
C PRO A 67 -7.55 22.60 11.95
N PHE A 68 -7.06 23.00 10.77
CA PHE A 68 -7.30 24.30 10.16
C PHE A 68 -8.46 24.30 9.15
N MET A 69 -9.13 23.18 8.95
CA MET A 69 -10.30 23.09 8.05
C MET A 69 -11.58 23.57 8.75
N GLU A 70 -12.50 24.13 7.97
CA GLU A 70 -13.73 24.75 8.47
C GLU A 70 -14.61 23.87 9.37
N ASN A 71 -14.63 22.57 9.14
CA ASN A 71 -15.48 21.63 9.90
C ASN A 71 -14.74 20.91 11.05
N PHE A 72 -13.59 21.41 11.47
CA PHE A 72 -12.87 20.79 12.57
C PHE A 72 -13.59 21.08 13.91
N PRO A 73 -13.78 20.08 14.79
CA PRO A 73 -14.70 20.17 15.93
C PRO A 73 -14.27 21.11 17.05
N VAL A 74 -13.02 21.56 17.06
CA VAL A 74 -12.42 22.40 18.12
C VAL A 74 -11.50 23.46 17.54
N ASN A 75 -11.21 24.52 18.33
CA ASN A 75 -10.30 25.56 17.89
C ASN A 75 -8.88 24.97 17.64
N PRO A 76 -8.23 25.25 16.50
CA PRO A 76 -6.88 24.74 16.20
C PRO A 76 -5.85 25.07 17.28
N LYS A 77 -6.01 26.16 18.01
CA LYS A 77 -5.09 26.56 19.11
C LYS A 77 -5.17 25.65 20.34
N ASP A 78 -6.26 24.91 20.48
CA ASP A 78 -6.51 24.02 21.59
C ASP A 78 -6.17 22.56 21.30
N VAL A 79 -5.66 22.31 20.06
CA VAL A 79 -5.36 20.97 19.54
C VAL A 79 -3.90 20.63 19.75
N GLN A 80 -3.64 19.42 20.22
CA GLN A 80 -2.32 18.84 20.33
C GLN A 80 -2.22 17.59 19.45
N PHE A 81 -1.23 17.52 18.57
CA PHE A 81 -0.94 16.32 17.81
C PHE A 81 -0.39 15.24 18.73
N PHE A 82 -0.97 14.06 18.69
CA PHE A 82 -0.59 12.91 19.49
C PHE A 82 0.07 11.81 18.63
N GLY A 83 -0.47 11.57 17.43
CA GLY A 83 0.10 10.72 16.39
C GLY A 83 -0.32 9.26 16.49
N LYS A 84 -0.10 8.61 17.62
CA LYS A 84 -0.53 7.21 17.84
C LYS A 84 -0.92 7.02 19.30
N PRO A 85 -1.97 6.28 19.58
CA PRO A 85 -2.84 5.48 18.69
C PRO A 85 -3.99 6.27 18.05
N ILE A 86 -4.15 7.55 18.34
CA ILE A 86 -5.09 8.52 17.79
C ILE A 86 -4.34 9.75 17.32
N ASP A 87 -4.90 10.54 16.41
CA ASP A 87 -4.18 11.66 15.79
C ASP A 87 -4.03 12.85 16.72
N TYR A 88 -5.09 13.25 17.43
CA TYR A 88 -5.09 14.46 18.26
C TYR A 88 -5.81 14.30 19.58
N VAL A 89 -5.37 15.12 20.55
CA VAL A 89 -6.11 15.45 21.76
C VAL A 89 -6.32 16.96 21.78
N ALA A 90 -7.52 17.41 22.16
CA ALA A 90 -7.80 18.83 22.31
C ALA A 90 -8.48 19.12 23.66
N PHE A 91 -8.28 20.34 24.18
CA PHE A 91 -8.79 20.78 25.45
C PHE A 91 -9.57 22.08 25.25
N SER A 92 -10.87 21.99 25.03
CA SER A 92 -11.72 23.19 24.86
C SER A 92 -12.04 23.86 26.21
N ASN A 93 -12.28 25.18 26.15
CA ASN A 93 -12.70 26.00 27.31
C ASN A 93 -11.72 26.05 28.48
N ARG A 94 -10.42 25.81 28.24
CA ARG A 94 -9.39 26.01 29.25
C ARG A 94 -9.35 27.50 29.71
N GLY A 95 -9.55 27.75 30.98
CA GLY A 95 -9.50 29.12 31.53
C GLY A 95 -10.77 29.94 31.27
N SER A 96 -11.84 29.39 30.76
CA SER A 96 -13.15 30.03 30.65
C SER A 96 -14.07 29.62 31.83
N LYS A 97 -15.18 30.37 32.01
CA LYS A 97 -16.23 30.01 32.98
C LYS A 97 -17.01 28.75 32.55
N GLN A 98 -16.82 28.30 31.33
CA GLN A 98 -17.45 27.08 30.77
C GLN A 98 -16.67 25.85 31.22
N LYS A 99 -17.35 24.71 31.29
CA LYS A 99 -16.70 23.44 31.64
C LYS A 99 -15.68 23.05 30.58
N CYS A 100 -14.45 22.77 31.02
CA CYS A 100 -13.42 22.23 30.15
C CYS A 100 -13.86 20.86 29.62
N ALA A 101 -13.57 20.62 28.36
CA ALA A 101 -13.78 19.30 27.76
C ALA A 101 -12.50 18.81 27.07
N VAL A 102 -12.31 17.49 27.13
CA VAL A 102 -11.22 16.78 26.46
C VAL A 102 -11.78 16.06 25.24
N HIS A 103 -11.18 16.29 24.11
CA HIS A 103 -11.57 15.71 22.83
C HIS A 103 -10.47 14.78 22.33
N PHE A 104 -10.83 13.56 21.99
CA PHE A 104 -9.97 12.61 21.30
C PHE A 104 -10.40 12.56 19.85
N ILE A 105 -9.52 12.88 18.93
CA ILE A 105 -9.85 13.09 17.52
C ILE A 105 -8.99 12.17 16.66
N GLU A 106 -9.66 11.40 15.83
CA GLU A 106 -9.06 10.54 14.82
C GLU A 106 -9.53 10.97 13.43
N VAL A 107 -8.60 11.26 12.55
CA VAL A 107 -8.85 11.71 11.18
C VAL A 107 -8.86 10.51 10.24
N LYS A 108 -9.89 10.42 9.43
CA LYS A 108 -9.99 9.41 8.38
C LYS A 108 -10.18 10.09 7.02
N SER A 109 -9.37 9.68 6.05
CA SER A 109 -9.48 10.16 4.68
C SER A 109 -10.04 9.07 3.76
N GLY A 110 -10.83 9.47 2.77
CA GLY A 110 -11.44 8.56 1.80
C GLY A 110 -12.31 7.50 2.47
N ASN A 111 -12.11 6.23 2.13
CA ASN A 111 -12.87 5.09 2.66
C ASN A 111 -12.20 4.41 3.86
N SER A 112 -11.20 5.05 4.48
CA SER A 112 -10.49 4.45 5.61
C SER A 112 -11.34 4.38 6.87
N GLN A 113 -11.26 3.26 7.60
CA GLN A 113 -12.03 3.01 8.82
C GLN A 113 -11.11 2.87 10.03
N LEU A 114 -11.69 2.98 11.23
CA LEU A 114 -10.96 2.74 12.46
C LEU A 114 -10.44 1.30 12.50
N ASN A 115 -9.17 1.13 12.87
CA ASN A 115 -8.62 -0.17 13.16
C ASN A 115 -9.09 -0.70 14.53
N ASN A 116 -8.74 -1.95 14.89
CA ASN A 116 -9.18 -2.57 16.14
C ASN A 116 -8.72 -1.80 17.39
N HIS A 117 -7.49 -1.28 17.39
CA HIS A 117 -6.96 -0.50 18.52
C HIS A 117 -7.73 0.81 18.69
N GLN A 118 -7.97 1.52 17.62
CA GLN A 118 -8.74 2.77 17.62
C GLN A 118 -10.20 2.55 18.06
N ARG A 119 -10.83 1.45 17.62
CA ARG A 119 -12.18 1.07 18.10
C ARG A 119 -12.20 0.80 19.60
N ASN A 120 -11.21 0.09 20.12
CA ASN A 120 -11.09 -0.19 21.55
C ASN A 120 -10.89 1.07 22.39
N ILE A 121 -10.10 2.02 21.90
CA ILE A 121 -9.88 3.31 22.57
C ILE A 121 -11.18 4.14 22.55
N LYS A 122 -11.84 4.23 21.40
CA LYS A 122 -13.14 4.89 21.29
C LYS A 122 -14.16 4.31 22.29
N ASP A 123 -14.25 2.99 22.37
CA ASP A 123 -15.13 2.30 23.32
C ASP A 123 -14.77 2.62 24.78
N ALA A 124 -13.49 2.67 25.12
CA ALA A 124 -13.02 3.04 26.45
C ALA A 124 -13.44 4.47 26.82
N ILE A 125 -13.26 5.42 25.89
CA ILE A 125 -13.65 6.82 26.11
C ILE A 125 -15.15 6.96 26.27
N LEU A 126 -15.96 6.35 25.37
CA LEU A 126 -17.42 6.43 25.41
C LEU A 126 -18.01 5.77 26.65
N LYS A 127 -17.34 4.78 27.24
CA LYS A 127 -17.72 4.12 28.50
C LYS A 127 -17.14 4.80 29.74
N GLY A 128 -16.52 5.96 29.62
CA GLY A 128 -15.95 6.71 30.74
C GLY A 128 -14.75 6.05 31.40
N ARG A 129 -14.06 5.13 30.72
CA ARG A 129 -12.82 4.49 31.21
C ARG A 129 -11.60 5.37 30.94
N VAL A 130 -11.65 6.61 31.44
CA VAL A 130 -10.57 7.60 31.36
C VAL A 130 -10.25 8.02 32.80
N HIS A 131 -8.96 7.98 33.16
CA HIS A 131 -8.51 8.20 34.54
C HIS A 131 -7.50 9.32 34.60
N TRP A 132 -7.51 10.09 35.69
CA TRP A 132 -6.51 11.09 36.02
C TRP A 132 -5.58 10.53 37.10
N HIS A 133 -4.28 10.68 36.92
CA HIS A 133 -3.27 10.30 37.92
C HIS A 133 -2.32 11.47 38.15
N GLU A 134 -2.01 11.74 39.41
CA GLU A 134 -0.95 12.66 39.85
C GLU A 134 0.17 11.86 40.52
N HIS A 135 1.42 12.22 40.25
CA HIS A 135 2.60 11.60 40.83
C HIS A 135 3.45 12.64 41.58
#